data_c0f7ff3935116ee418971930ff4aba54
#
_entry.id   c0f7ff3935116ee418971930ff4aba54
#
_cell.length_a   1.000
_cell.length_b   1.000
_cell.length_c   1.000
_cell.angle_alpha   90.00
_cell.angle_beta   90.00
_cell.angle_gamma   90.00
#
_symmetry.space_group_name_H-M   'P 1'
#
loop_
_entity.id
_entity.type
_entity.pdbx_description
1 polymer ?
#
loop_
_entity_poly.entity_id
_entity_poly.type
_entity_poly.pdbx_seq_one_letter_code
_entity_poly.pdbx_strand_id
1 'polypeptide(L)'
;MLDDKSGYLVYVPDFDINTSGSDLADALEMARDAIELCGVTYEDQNMPVPEPSDINAVKCSDDELKLAVDVDFAAYRRMLDNRSVKKNCTIPSWLNEQAEKANINFSAVLQEALKQRLNIN
;
A
#
# COMPACT_ATOMS: atom_id res chain seq x y z
N MET A 1 8.25 4.29 -21.44
CA MET A 1 8.20 4.98 -22.72
C MET A 1 7.01 5.90 -22.81
N LEU A 2 7.16 7.00 -23.50
CA LEU A 2 6.08 7.94 -23.69
C LEU A 2 5.32 7.60 -24.98
N ASP A 3 4.02 7.45 -24.85
CA ASP A 3 3.13 7.41 -26.00
C ASP A 3 2.43 8.75 -26.05
N ASP A 4 2.98 9.65 -26.77
CA ASP A 4 2.79 11.08 -26.87
C ASP A 4 1.46 11.67 -26.36
N LYS A 5 0.33 11.03 -26.59
CA LYS A 5 -0.98 11.54 -26.16
C LYS A 5 -1.71 10.59 -25.20
N SER A 6 -1.19 9.41 -25.00
CA SER A 6 -1.84 8.36 -24.22
C SER A 6 -1.18 8.15 -22.86
N GLY A 7 -0.14 8.94 -22.55
CA GLY A 7 0.55 8.86 -21.29
C GLY A 7 1.84 8.07 -21.36
N TYR A 8 2.13 7.34 -20.29
CA TYR A 8 3.40 6.66 -20.15
C TYR A 8 3.22 5.15 -20.09
N LEU A 9 4.12 4.43 -20.76
CA LEU A 9 4.26 2.99 -20.60
C LEU A 9 5.35 2.73 -19.56
N VAL A 10 5.10 1.76 -18.70
CA VAL A 10 6.01 1.43 -17.59
C VAL A 10 6.41 -0.03 -17.68
N TYR A 11 7.70 -0.30 -17.49
CA TYR A 11 8.21 -1.65 -17.36
C TYR A 11 8.97 -1.79 -16.04
N VAL A 12 8.62 -2.83 -15.25
CA VAL A 12 9.27 -3.15 -13.99
C VAL A 12 10.09 -4.42 -14.20
N PRO A 13 11.41 -4.31 -14.40
CA PRO A 13 12.22 -5.49 -14.74
C PRO A 13 12.30 -6.53 -13.65
N ASP A 14 12.29 -6.14 -12.39
CA ASP A 14 12.43 -7.09 -11.27
C ASP A 14 11.26 -8.07 -11.21
N PHE A 15 10.09 -7.70 -11.69
CA PHE A 15 8.91 -8.56 -11.71
C PHE A 15 8.43 -8.88 -13.12
N ASP A 16 9.10 -8.36 -14.13
CA ASP A 16 8.70 -8.51 -15.53
C ASP A 16 7.24 -8.09 -15.74
N ILE A 17 6.89 -6.91 -15.27
CA ILE A 17 5.54 -6.36 -15.32
C ILE A 17 5.51 -5.16 -16.24
N ASN A 18 4.42 -5.05 -17.02
CA ASN A 18 4.11 -3.87 -17.81
C ASN A 18 2.84 -3.21 -17.28
N THR A 19 2.88 -1.89 -17.19
CA THR A 19 1.69 -1.11 -16.83
C THR A 19 1.74 0.23 -17.55
N SER A 20 0.81 1.11 -17.26
CA SER A 20 0.75 2.43 -17.91
C SER A 20 0.05 3.44 -17.02
N GLY A 21 0.26 4.71 -17.29
CA GLY A 21 -0.41 5.79 -16.60
C GLY A 21 -0.64 6.98 -17.53
N SER A 22 -1.58 7.83 -17.17
CA SER A 22 -1.95 8.98 -17.99
C SER A 22 -0.90 10.10 -17.94
N ASP A 23 -0.20 10.21 -16.82
CA ASP A 23 0.92 11.13 -16.64
C ASP A 23 1.98 10.44 -15.77
N LEU A 24 3.06 11.15 -15.46
CA LEU A 24 4.16 10.55 -14.70
C LEU A 24 3.72 10.14 -13.29
N ALA A 25 2.95 10.96 -12.61
CA ALA A 25 2.48 10.65 -11.25
C ALA A 25 1.58 9.43 -11.26
N ASP A 26 0.65 9.36 -12.22
CA ASP A 26 -0.25 8.21 -12.37
C ASP A 26 0.55 6.95 -12.73
N ALA A 27 1.54 7.07 -13.61
CA ALA A 27 2.40 5.94 -13.98
C ALA A 27 3.15 5.37 -12.77
N LEU A 28 3.64 6.24 -11.87
CA LEU A 28 4.32 5.81 -10.65
C LEU A 28 3.36 5.10 -9.69
N GLU A 29 2.14 5.60 -9.55
CA GLU A 29 1.13 4.94 -8.72
C GLU A 29 0.73 3.59 -9.27
N MET A 30 0.57 3.49 -10.59
CA MET A 30 0.25 2.22 -11.25
C MET A 30 1.39 1.21 -11.09
N ALA A 31 2.63 1.68 -11.18
CA ALA A 31 3.80 0.83 -10.96
C ALA A 31 3.86 0.32 -9.52
N ARG A 32 3.65 1.21 -8.56
CA ARG A 32 3.65 0.85 -7.14
C ARG A 32 2.58 -0.20 -6.85
N ASP A 33 1.36 0.03 -7.33
CA ASP A 33 0.24 -0.88 -7.14
C ASP A 33 0.52 -2.26 -7.75
N ALA A 34 1.06 -2.29 -8.95
CA ALA A 34 1.41 -3.55 -9.63
C ALA A 34 2.49 -4.33 -8.88
N ILE A 35 3.51 -3.63 -8.37
CA ILE A 35 4.58 -4.26 -7.60
C ILE A 35 4.04 -4.80 -6.29
N GLU A 36 3.22 -4.03 -5.59
CA GLU A 36 2.66 -4.44 -4.31
C GLU A 36 1.76 -5.67 -4.46
N LEU A 37 0.91 -5.67 -5.48
CA LEU A 37 0.06 -6.83 -5.77
C LEU A 37 0.89 -8.07 -6.09
N CYS A 38 1.90 -7.92 -6.92
CA CYS A 38 2.76 -9.02 -7.32
C CYS A 38 3.57 -9.57 -6.15
N GLY A 39 4.13 -8.68 -5.33
CA GLY A 39 4.90 -9.07 -4.15
C GLY A 39 4.08 -9.81 -3.12
N VAL A 40 2.87 -9.33 -2.85
CA VAL A 40 1.94 -10.00 -1.92
C VAL A 40 1.56 -11.38 -2.46
N THR A 41 1.31 -11.48 -3.76
CA THR A 41 1.00 -12.77 -4.41
C THR A 41 2.17 -13.75 -4.28
N TYR A 42 3.40 -13.28 -4.48
CA TYR A 42 4.59 -14.11 -4.30
C TYR A 42 4.69 -14.62 -2.86
N GLU A 43 4.50 -13.74 -1.88
CA GLU A 43 4.53 -14.13 -0.47
C GLU A 43 3.47 -15.16 -0.14
N ASP A 44 2.25 -14.99 -0.66
CA ASP A 44 1.14 -15.91 -0.42
C ASP A 44 1.39 -17.30 -1.01
N GLN A 45 2.17 -17.37 -2.08
CA GLN A 45 2.53 -18.62 -2.73
C GLN A 45 3.86 -19.21 -2.23
N ASN A 46 4.44 -18.60 -1.19
CA ASN A 46 5.74 -18.98 -0.65
C ASN A 46 6.87 -18.93 -1.70
N MET A 47 6.74 -18.00 -2.64
CA MET A 47 7.76 -17.77 -3.65
C MET A 47 8.66 -16.61 -3.18
N PRO A 48 9.96 -16.65 -3.48
CA PRO A 48 10.84 -15.57 -3.09
C PRO A 48 10.49 -14.28 -3.84
N VAL A 49 10.36 -13.17 -3.10
CA VAL A 49 10.16 -11.86 -3.70
C VAL A 49 11.51 -11.40 -4.27
N PRO A 50 11.56 -10.96 -5.54
CA PRO A 50 12.83 -10.52 -6.12
C PRO A 50 13.46 -9.36 -5.34
N GLU A 51 14.78 -9.40 -5.20
CA GLU A 51 15.53 -8.30 -4.62
C GLU A 51 15.53 -7.12 -5.60
N PRO A 52 15.45 -5.89 -5.10
CA PRO A 52 15.52 -4.72 -5.98
C PRO A 52 16.85 -4.67 -6.72
N SER A 53 16.79 -4.44 -8.03
CA SER A 53 17.98 -4.24 -8.83
C SER A 53 18.60 -2.88 -8.52
N ASP A 54 19.94 -2.79 -8.64
CA ASP A 54 20.61 -1.51 -8.59
C ASP A 54 20.12 -0.66 -9.77
N ILE A 55 19.67 0.54 -9.50
CA ILE A 55 19.15 1.44 -10.53
C ILE A 55 20.19 1.69 -11.64
N ASN A 56 21.46 1.68 -11.28
CA ASN A 56 22.55 1.87 -12.25
C ASN A 56 22.78 0.65 -13.14
N ALA A 57 22.31 -0.52 -12.72
CA ALA A 57 22.42 -1.74 -13.50
C ALA A 57 21.28 -1.92 -14.50
N VAL A 58 20.19 -1.20 -14.30
CA VAL A 58 19.03 -1.25 -15.20
C VAL A 58 19.35 -0.42 -16.44
N LYS A 59 19.20 -1.03 -17.61
CA LYS A 59 19.47 -0.35 -18.89
C LYS A 59 18.18 0.20 -19.47
N CYS A 60 18.26 1.41 -20.00
CA CYS A 60 17.15 2.01 -20.70
C CYS A 60 17.67 2.83 -21.91
N SER A 61 16.77 3.11 -22.85
CA SER A 61 17.09 3.92 -24.00
C SER A 61 17.08 5.41 -23.65
N ASP A 62 17.55 6.26 -24.57
CA ASP A 62 17.61 7.70 -24.35
C ASP A 62 16.24 8.34 -24.14
N ASP A 63 15.19 7.75 -24.70
CA ASP A 63 13.82 8.24 -24.58
C ASP A 63 13.08 7.65 -23.39
N GLU A 64 13.77 6.87 -22.57
CA GLU A 64 13.21 6.25 -21.36
C GLU A 64 13.78 6.87 -20.11
N LEU A 65 12.98 6.86 -19.06
CA LEU A 65 13.37 7.39 -17.75
C LEU A 65 13.37 6.24 -16.75
N LYS A 66 14.45 6.08 -15.99
CA LYS A 66 14.44 5.10 -14.90
C LYS A 66 14.23 5.77 -13.57
N LEU A 67 13.38 5.16 -12.76
CA LEU A 67 13.00 5.67 -11.46
C LEU A 67 12.98 4.55 -10.45
N ALA A 68 13.23 4.89 -9.19
CA ALA A 68 13.05 3.98 -8.08
C ALA A 68 11.66 4.17 -7.49
N VAL A 69 11.00 3.07 -7.17
CA VAL A 69 9.66 3.09 -6.57
C VAL A 69 9.73 2.33 -5.26
N ASP A 70 9.29 2.96 -4.19
CA ASP A 70 9.21 2.34 -2.89
C ASP A 70 7.85 1.66 -2.72
N VAL A 71 7.83 0.54 -2.02
CA VAL A 71 6.62 -0.23 -1.76
C VAL A 71 6.57 -0.66 -0.30
N ASP A 72 5.35 -0.85 0.20
CA ASP A 72 5.11 -1.34 1.54
C ASP A 72 4.05 -2.44 1.45
N PHE A 73 4.49 -3.69 1.46
CA PHE A 73 3.59 -4.84 1.34
C PHE A 73 2.66 -4.95 2.53
N ALA A 74 3.14 -4.64 3.73
CA ALA A 74 2.31 -4.69 4.93
C ALA A 74 1.16 -3.68 4.85
N ALA A 75 1.44 -2.46 4.40
CA ALA A 75 0.41 -1.44 4.22
C ALA A 75 -0.60 -1.85 3.15
N TYR A 76 -0.13 -2.47 2.07
CA TYR A 76 -0.99 -2.95 1.00
C TYR A 76 -1.95 -4.04 1.50
N ARG A 77 -1.44 -4.98 2.30
CA ARG A 77 -2.27 -6.03 2.90
C ARG A 77 -3.35 -5.46 3.81
N ARG A 78 -3.01 -4.45 4.61
CA ARG A 78 -3.99 -3.79 5.47
C ARG A 78 -5.10 -3.12 4.66
N MET A 79 -4.74 -2.52 3.54
CA MET A 79 -5.71 -1.88 2.64
C MET A 79 -6.68 -2.89 2.03
N LEU A 80 -6.19 -4.10 1.70
CA LEU A 80 -7.02 -5.16 1.13
C LEU A 80 -7.89 -5.86 2.16
N ASP A 81 -7.48 -5.85 3.43
CA ASP A 81 -8.21 -6.54 4.50
C ASP A 81 -9.27 -5.63 5.09
N ASN A 82 -10.48 -5.74 4.55
CA ASN A 82 -11.64 -4.95 4.99
C ASN A 82 -12.46 -5.66 6.06
N ARG A 83 -12.00 -6.82 6.52
CA ARG A 83 -12.75 -7.59 7.52
C ARG A 83 -12.69 -6.90 8.86
N SER A 84 -13.82 -6.91 9.55
CA SER A 84 -13.92 -6.42 10.93
C SER A 84 -14.06 -7.58 11.88
N VAL A 85 -13.44 -7.46 13.05
CA VAL A 85 -13.55 -8.45 14.11
C VAL A 85 -14.19 -7.78 15.31
N LYS A 86 -15.25 -8.42 15.86
CA LYS A 86 -15.93 -7.89 17.01
C LYS A 86 -15.13 -8.17 18.28
N LYS A 87 -14.94 -7.15 19.10
CA LYS A 87 -14.31 -7.27 20.41
C LYS A 87 -15.26 -6.79 21.50
N ASN A 88 -15.41 -7.59 22.53
CA ASN A 88 -16.20 -7.21 23.69
C ASN A 88 -15.26 -6.68 24.76
N CYS A 89 -15.50 -5.45 25.21
CA CYS A 89 -14.68 -4.79 26.21
C CYS A 89 -15.52 -4.36 27.39
N THR A 90 -14.92 -4.31 28.57
CA THR A 90 -15.57 -3.87 29.80
C THR A 90 -14.92 -2.57 30.26
N ILE A 91 -15.71 -1.58 30.56
CA ILE A 91 -15.25 -0.31 31.13
C ILE A 91 -16.10 0.03 32.36
N PRO A 92 -15.58 0.91 33.25
CA PRO A 92 -16.37 1.35 34.39
C PRO A 92 -17.65 2.06 33.97
N SER A 93 -18.73 1.85 34.71
CA SER A 93 -20.03 2.45 34.43
C SER A 93 -19.98 3.97 34.31
N TRP A 94 -19.24 4.63 35.19
CA TRP A 94 -19.14 6.09 35.19
C TRP A 94 -18.48 6.60 33.90
N LEU A 95 -17.48 5.88 33.39
CA LEU A 95 -16.80 6.24 32.17
C LEU A 95 -17.73 6.04 30.96
N ASN A 96 -18.47 4.95 30.97
CA ASN A 96 -19.45 4.67 29.92
C ASN A 96 -20.50 5.78 29.84
N GLU A 97 -21.04 6.24 30.98
CA GLU A 97 -22.01 7.31 31.02
C GLU A 97 -21.47 8.60 30.40
N GLN A 98 -20.27 8.96 30.77
CA GLN A 98 -19.66 10.18 30.23
C GLN A 98 -19.39 10.09 28.73
N ALA A 99 -18.95 8.92 28.28
CA ALA A 99 -18.70 8.70 26.85
C ALA A 99 -19.99 8.75 26.04
N GLU A 100 -21.07 8.17 26.56
CA GLU A 100 -22.37 8.21 25.90
C GLU A 100 -22.93 9.64 25.83
N LYS A 101 -22.78 10.41 26.89
CA LYS A 101 -23.20 11.82 26.91
C LYS A 101 -22.42 12.65 25.89
N ALA A 102 -21.17 12.31 25.65
CA ALA A 102 -20.31 13.00 24.68
C ALA A 102 -20.51 12.49 23.25
N ASN A 103 -21.41 11.54 23.04
CA ASN A 103 -21.68 10.91 21.74
C ASN A 103 -20.43 10.32 21.10
N ILE A 104 -19.62 9.64 21.90
CA ILE A 104 -18.37 9.04 21.43
C ILE A 104 -18.67 7.75 20.64
N ASN A 105 -18.03 7.63 19.49
CA ASN A 105 -18.06 6.38 18.74
C ASN A 105 -16.98 5.45 19.30
N PHE A 106 -17.39 4.47 20.10
CA PHE A 106 -16.48 3.55 20.80
C PHE A 106 -15.58 2.78 19.83
N SER A 107 -16.14 2.32 18.74
CA SER A 107 -15.38 1.60 17.71
C SER A 107 -14.25 2.45 17.12
N ALA A 108 -14.56 3.68 16.77
CA ALA A 108 -13.58 4.59 16.19
C ALA A 108 -12.47 4.92 17.18
N VAL A 109 -12.84 5.19 18.44
CA VAL A 109 -11.86 5.51 19.48
C VAL A 109 -10.96 4.31 19.76
N LEU A 110 -11.52 3.11 19.82
CA LEU A 110 -10.74 1.89 20.04
C LEU A 110 -9.73 1.68 18.91
N GLN A 111 -10.15 1.82 17.67
CA GLN A 111 -9.27 1.66 16.52
C GLN A 111 -8.15 2.68 16.54
N GLU A 112 -8.47 3.94 16.84
CA GLU A 112 -7.47 5.00 16.91
C GLU A 112 -6.46 4.73 18.04
N ALA A 113 -6.93 4.33 19.21
CA ALA A 113 -6.07 4.02 20.34
C ALA A 113 -5.13 2.86 20.03
N LEU A 114 -5.63 1.82 19.37
CA LEU A 114 -4.81 0.68 18.98
C LEU A 114 -3.76 1.06 17.95
N LYS A 115 -4.12 1.89 17.00
CA LYS A 115 -3.17 2.38 16.00
C LYS A 115 -2.04 3.19 16.64
N GLN A 116 -2.38 4.03 17.60
CA GLN A 116 -1.38 4.82 18.34
C GLN A 116 -0.43 3.92 19.14
N ARG A 117 -0.99 2.92 19.82
CA ARG A 117 -0.19 1.97 20.60
C ARG A 117 0.78 1.17 19.75
N LEU A 118 0.36 0.83 18.54
CA LEU A 118 1.14 0.02 17.61
C LEU A 118 2.00 0.87 16.69
N ASN A 119 1.91 2.19 16.80
CA ASN A 119 2.59 3.15 15.92
C ASN A 119 2.22 2.96 14.45
N ILE A 120 0.95 2.76 14.21
CA ILE A 120 0.38 2.60 12.86
C ILE A 120 -0.42 3.84 12.52
N ASN A 121 -0.27 4.32 11.32
CA ASN A 121 -1.06 5.48 10.83
C ASN A 121 -2.36 5.06 10.18
#